data_39648da2e9d6593e27b43552e204d901
#
_entry.id   39648da2e9d6593e27b43552e204d901
#
_cell.length_a   1.000
_cell.length_b   1.000
_cell.length_c   1.000
_cell.angle_alpha   90.00
_cell.angle_beta   90.00
_cell.angle_gamma   90.00
#
_symmetry.space_group_name_H-M   'P 1'
#
loop_
_entity.id
_entity.type
_entity.pdbx_description
1 polymer ?
#
loop_
_entity_poly.entity_id
_entity_poly.type
_entity_poly.pdbx_seq_one_letter_code
_entity_poly.pdbx_strand_id
1 'polypeptide(L)'
;MVPFEFEEFEKFEDDSVFDDAVKRGSYVLAYSKTVVKKVCEKATHRRFEGMDVMVVNASHWMSEIGSRLSPDCDFALIWFYDHEDRIVKVSLRAFHEHVDVSEIAKKFGGGGHKKAAGFTLPGDAHVDDIFDAEHDDEDLEHRHHIPH
;
A
#
# COMPACT_ATOMS: atom_id res chain seq x y z
N MET A 1 9.44 -1.23 -13.63
CA MET A 1 10.60 -0.30 -13.63
C MET A 1 11.89 -1.07 -13.58
N VAL A 2 12.80 -0.77 -14.48
CA VAL A 2 14.14 -1.37 -14.43
C VAL A 2 14.94 -0.65 -13.35
N PRO A 3 15.49 -1.35 -12.35
CA PRO A 3 16.30 -0.69 -11.35
C PRO A 3 17.56 -0.10 -11.99
N PHE A 4 18.01 1.01 -11.43
CA PHE A 4 19.25 1.61 -11.84
C PHE A 4 20.39 0.77 -11.30
N GLU A 5 21.11 0.08 -12.18
CA GLU A 5 22.16 -0.83 -11.75
C GLU A 5 23.44 -0.10 -11.39
N PHE A 6 24.03 -0.51 -10.29
CA PHE A 6 25.25 0.08 -9.77
C PHE A 6 26.42 -0.04 -10.77
N GLU A 7 26.49 -1.14 -11.49
CA GLU A 7 27.53 -1.38 -12.49
C GLU A 7 27.47 -0.39 -13.64
N GLU A 8 26.28 0.01 -14.08
CA GLU A 8 26.13 1.03 -15.10
C GLU A 8 26.59 2.41 -14.58
N PHE A 9 26.33 2.68 -13.33
CA PHE A 9 26.74 3.92 -12.71
C PHE A 9 28.26 4.07 -12.68
N GLU A 10 28.98 3.01 -12.41
CA GLU A 10 30.45 3.00 -12.38
C GLU A 10 31.08 3.25 -13.75
N LYS A 11 30.35 3.01 -14.84
CA LYS A 11 30.84 3.24 -16.19
C LYS A 11 30.76 4.68 -16.66
N PHE A 12 30.17 5.55 -15.87
CA PHE A 12 30.01 6.97 -16.25
C PHE A 12 31.29 7.74 -15.94
N GLU A 13 32.23 7.69 -16.88
CA GLU A 13 33.47 8.44 -16.80
C GLU A 13 33.35 9.83 -17.46
N ASP A 14 32.33 10.04 -18.28
CA ASP A 14 32.06 11.26 -19.02
C ASP A 14 30.94 12.03 -18.33
N ASP A 15 31.16 13.33 -18.06
CA ASP A 15 30.18 14.19 -17.40
C ASP A 15 28.84 14.25 -18.14
N SER A 16 28.86 14.23 -19.48
CA SER A 16 27.65 14.30 -20.28
C SER A 16 26.79 13.04 -20.11
N VAL A 17 27.41 11.87 -20.00
CA VAL A 17 26.73 10.60 -19.75
C VAL A 17 26.16 10.59 -18.35
N PHE A 18 26.89 11.10 -17.38
CA PHE A 18 26.40 11.22 -16.00
C PHE A 18 25.19 12.14 -15.91
N ASP A 19 25.22 13.29 -16.58
CA ASP A 19 24.10 14.24 -16.61
C ASP A 19 22.84 13.60 -17.23
N ASP A 20 22.99 12.83 -18.30
CA ASP A 20 21.88 12.13 -18.92
C ASP A 20 21.29 11.07 -18.00
N ALA A 21 22.13 10.36 -17.25
CA ALA A 21 21.68 9.38 -16.28
C ALA A 21 20.88 10.03 -15.13
N VAL A 22 21.36 11.18 -14.65
CA VAL A 22 20.65 11.95 -13.60
C VAL A 22 19.29 12.42 -14.11
N LYS A 23 19.20 12.92 -15.33
CA LYS A 23 17.93 13.36 -15.92
C LYS A 23 16.94 12.19 -16.04
N ARG A 24 17.41 11.03 -16.51
CA ARG A 24 16.55 9.84 -16.60
C ARG A 24 16.03 9.41 -15.22
N GLY A 25 16.89 9.44 -14.21
CA GLY A 25 16.51 9.14 -12.85
C GLY A 25 15.44 10.11 -12.33
N SER A 26 15.57 11.41 -12.63
CA SER A 26 14.58 12.42 -12.25
C SER A 26 13.21 12.18 -12.90
N TYR A 27 13.19 11.79 -14.16
CA TYR A 27 11.93 11.47 -14.86
C TYR A 27 11.26 10.23 -14.27
N VAL A 28 12.02 9.19 -13.93
CA VAL A 28 11.49 7.99 -13.30
C VAL A 28 10.87 8.33 -11.95
N LEU A 29 11.54 9.14 -11.14
CA LEU A 29 11.01 9.57 -9.84
C LEU A 29 9.72 10.39 -9.99
N ALA A 30 9.68 11.31 -10.95
CA ALA A 30 8.47 12.09 -11.21
C ALA A 30 7.31 11.22 -11.66
N TYR A 31 7.57 10.24 -12.51
CA TYR A 31 6.56 9.30 -12.97
C TYR A 31 6.02 8.46 -11.82
N SER A 32 6.90 7.89 -10.98
CA SER A 32 6.48 7.07 -9.85
C SER A 32 5.63 7.86 -8.86
N LYS A 33 5.96 9.11 -8.59
CA LYS A 33 5.15 9.99 -7.73
C LYS A 33 3.75 10.20 -8.30
N THR A 34 3.65 10.37 -9.61
CA THR A 34 2.37 10.55 -10.29
C THR A 34 1.51 9.28 -10.18
N VAL A 35 2.10 8.11 -10.38
CA VAL A 35 1.38 6.83 -10.27
C VAL A 35 0.94 6.59 -8.83
N VAL A 36 1.82 6.81 -7.87
CA VAL A 36 1.50 6.66 -6.44
C VAL A 36 0.35 7.58 -6.05
N LYS A 37 0.37 8.83 -6.49
CA LYS A 37 -0.74 9.76 -6.23
C LYS A 37 -2.07 9.23 -6.76
N LYS A 38 -2.09 8.75 -8.00
CA LYS A 38 -3.31 8.19 -8.61
C LYS A 38 -3.82 6.97 -7.88
N VAL A 39 -2.92 6.08 -7.46
CA VAL A 39 -3.29 4.90 -6.70
C VAL A 39 -3.90 5.31 -5.36
N CYS A 40 -3.28 6.24 -4.66
CA CYS A 40 -3.75 6.70 -3.36
C CYS A 40 -5.12 7.40 -3.43
N GLU A 41 -5.45 8.03 -4.56
CA GLU A 41 -6.77 8.63 -4.76
C GLU A 41 -7.90 7.59 -4.74
N LYS A 42 -7.59 6.33 -4.99
CA LYS A 42 -8.56 5.22 -4.96
C LYS A 42 -8.68 4.54 -3.60
N ALA A 43 -7.92 4.99 -2.60
CA ALA A 43 -7.98 4.41 -1.27
C ALA A 43 -9.36 4.62 -0.64
N THR A 44 -9.82 3.61 0.08
CA THR A 44 -11.09 3.64 0.79
C THR A 44 -10.85 3.53 2.28
N HIS A 45 -11.73 4.13 3.07
CA HIS A 45 -11.67 4.04 4.52
C HIS A 45 -12.43 2.82 5.02
N ARG A 46 -11.78 2.07 5.91
CA ARG A 46 -12.39 0.95 6.61
C ARG A 46 -11.98 1.03 8.08
N ARG A 47 -12.61 0.21 8.91
CA ARG A 47 -12.24 0.08 10.31
C ARG A 47 -11.75 -1.32 10.61
N PHE A 48 -10.70 -1.39 11.42
CA PHE A 48 -10.17 -2.65 11.92
C PHE A 48 -10.00 -2.54 13.43
N GLU A 49 -10.81 -3.28 14.17
CA GLU A 49 -10.80 -3.24 15.63
C GLU A 49 -10.88 -1.80 16.17
N GLY A 50 -11.73 -0.99 15.56
CA GLY A 50 -11.93 0.40 15.92
C GLY A 50 -10.91 1.37 15.36
N MET A 51 -9.83 0.91 14.73
CA MET A 51 -8.83 1.75 14.09
C MET A 51 -9.25 2.16 12.69
N ASP A 52 -8.85 3.37 12.30
CA ASP A 52 -9.10 3.90 10.97
C ASP A 52 -8.03 3.39 10.00
N VAL A 53 -8.44 2.75 8.94
CA VAL A 53 -7.57 2.12 7.96
C VAL A 53 -7.85 2.68 6.57
N MET A 54 -6.82 3.08 5.86
CA MET A 54 -6.94 3.39 4.44
C MET A 54 -6.50 2.16 3.63
N VAL A 55 -7.39 1.68 2.79
CA VAL A 55 -7.23 0.43 2.05
C VAL A 55 -7.11 0.71 0.57
N VAL A 56 -6.11 0.13 -0.06
CA VAL A 56 -5.90 0.29 -1.50
C VAL A 56 -5.40 -1.02 -2.11
N ASN A 57 -5.81 -1.27 -3.34
CA ASN A 57 -5.34 -2.41 -4.14
C ASN A 57 -4.17 -1.94 -4.99
N ALA A 58 -3.00 -2.50 -4.75
CA ALA A 58 -1.80 -2.21 -5.52
C ALA A 58 -0.78 -3.33 -5.34
N SER A 59 -0.02 -3.63 -6.38
CA SER A 59 1.01 -4.67 -6.38
C SER A 59 2.43 -4.12 -6.39
N HIS A 60 2.59 -2.82 -6.48
CA HIS A 60 3.88 -2.14 -6.53
C HIS A 60 3.87 -0.89 -5.67
N TRP A 61 5.05 -0.43 -5.31
CA TRP A 61 5.28 0.80 -4.55
C TRP A 61 4.58 0.83 -3.19
N MET A 62 4.58 -0.30 -2.48
CA MET A 62 3.93 -0.40 -1.18
C MET A 62 4.47 0.60 -0.17
N SER A 63 5.79 0.79 -0.15
CA SER A 63 6.42 1.75 0.77
C SER A 63 6.00 3.18 0.49
N GLU A 64 5.98 3.58 -0.77
CA GLU A 64 5.62 4.92 -1.19
C GLU A 64 4.13 5.19 -0.97
N ILE A 65 3.28 4.22 -1.30
CA ILE A 65 1.85 4.30 -1.05
C ILE A 65 1.59 4.39 0.46
N GLY A 66 2.23 3.54 1.22
CA GLY A 66 2.10 3.54 2.67
C GLY A 66 2.55 4.85 3.30
N SER A 67 3.66 5.41 2.85
CA SER A 67 4.16 6.69 3.34
C SER A 67 3.20 7.83 3.05
N ARG A 68 2.48 7.77 1.95
CA ARG A 68 1.52 8.80 1.57
C ARG A 68 0.20 8.68 2.35
N LEU A 69 -0.28 7.46 2.58
CA LEU A 69 -1.58 7.22 3.21
C LEU A 69 -1.51 7.19 4.74
N SER A 70 -0.46 6.63 5.31
CA SER A 70 -0.41 6.32 6.74
C SER A 70 -0.47 7.53 7.67
N PRO A 71 0.01 8.75 7.31
CA PRO A 71 -0.15 9.90 8.19
C PRO A 71 -1.60 10.29 8.45
N ASP A 72 -2.52 9.97 7.54
CA ASP A 72 -3.92 10.40 7.61
C ASP A 72 -4.85 9.34 8.21
N CYS A 73 -4.28 8.26 8.75
CA CYS A 73 -5.06 7.14 9.32
C CYS A 73 -4.24 6.46 10.41
N ASP A 74 -4.82 5.46 11.06
CA ASP A 74 -4.06 4.66 12.03
C ASP A 74 -3.04 3.78 11.31
N PHE A 75 -3.44 3.13 10.23
CA PHE A 75 -2.49 2.45 9.35
C PHE A 75 -3.07 2.30 7.95
N ALA A 76 -2.17 2.10 6.99
CA ALA A 76 -2.54 1.83 5.60
C ALA A 76 -2.41 0.34 5.32
N LEU A 77 -3.35 -0.19 4.55
CA LEU A 77 -3.36 -1.58 4.11
C LEU A 77 -3.35 -1.62 2.59
N ILE A 78 -2.32 -2.22 2.03
CA ILE A 78 -2.15 -2.37 0.59
C ILE A 78 -2.21 -3.87 0.28
N TRP A 79 -3.10 -4.26 -0.61
CA TRP A 79 -3.29 -5.66 -0.92
C TRP A 79 -3.33 -5.91 -2.42
N PHE A 80 -2.97 -7.14 -2.80
CA PHE A 80 -3.18 -7.61 -4.16
C PHE A 80 -3.27 -9.13 -4.17
N TYR A 81 -3.90 -9.65 -5.21
CA TYR A 81 -3.95 -11.09 -5.45
C TYR A 81 -2.73 -11.50 -6.31
N ASP A 82 -1.94 -12.41 -5.77
CA ASP A 82 -0.82 -12.99 -6.50
C ASP A 82 -1.30 -14.25 -7.21
N HIS A 83 -1.44 -14.15 -8.52
CA HIS A 83 -1.96 -15.24 -9.34
C HIS A 83 -1.02 -16.43 -9.40
N GLU A 84 0.29 -16.19 -9.36
CA GLU A 84 1.29 -17.25 -9.42
C GLU A 84 1.21 -18.16 -8.20
N ASP A 85 1.17 -17.56 -7.01
CA ASP A 85 1.09 -18.29 -5.75
C ASP A 85 -0.35 -18.54 -5.29
N ARG A 86 -1.31 -17.92 -5.94
CA ARG A 86 -2.75 -18.02 -5.62
C ARG A 86 -3.05 -17.66 -4.18
N ILE A 87 -2.51 -16.55 -3.76
CA ILE A 87 -2.71 -15.97 -2.43
C ILE A 87 -2.98 -14.49 -2.52
N VAL A 88 -3.61 -13.96 -1.48
CA VAL A 88 -3.75 -12.51 -1.30
C VAL A 88 -2.59 -12.04 -0.43
N LYS A 89 -1.79 -11.12 -0.94
CA LYS A 89 -0.69 -10.51 -0.19
C LYS A 89 -1.16 -9.18 0.38
N VAL A 90 -0.90 -8.98 1.67
CA VAL A 90 -1.29 -7.77 2.38
C VAL A 90 -0.07 -7.13 3.00
N SER A 91 0.11 -5.84 2.74
CA SER A 91 1.16 -5.03 3.33
C SER A 91 0.55 -3.96 4.23
N LEU A 92 1.11 -3.81 5.41
CA LEU A 92 0.65 -2.84 6.41
C LEU A 92 1.73 -1.80 6.62
N ARG A 93 1.31 -0.54 6.69
CA ARG A 93 2.23 0.59 6.93
C ARG A 93 1.62 1.52 7.96
N ALA A 94 2.42 1.93 8.95
CA ALA A 94 1.99 2.87 9.98
C ALA A 94 2.97 4.04 10.08
N PHE A 95 2.43 5.23 10.31
CA PHE A 95 3.22 6.43 10.56
C PHE A 95 3.27 6.75 12.06
N HIS A 96 2.12 6.65 12.72
CA HIS A 96 1.96 7.07 14.12
C HIS A 96 2.53 6.05 15.11
N GLU A 97 3.10 6.55 16.19
CA GLU A 97 3.78 5.71 17.18
C GLU A 97 2.85 4.80 17.98
N HIS A 98 1.56 5.14 18.06
CA HIS A 98 0.59 4.36 18.85
C HIS A 98 0.14 3.07 18.15
N VAL A 99 0.54 2.84 16.89
CA VAL A 99 0.14 1.67 16.12
C VAL A 99 1.35 0.78 15.87
N ASP A 100 1.19 -0.51 16.14
CA ASP A 100 2.19 -1.53 15.82
C ASP A 100 1.59 -2.52 14.82
N VAL A 101 1.91 -2.34 13.53
CA VAL A 101 1.34 -3.20 12.49
C VAL A 101 1.90 -4.62 12.52
N SER A 102 3.03 -4.85 13.18
CA SER A 102 3.54 -6.22 13.34
C SER A 102 2.62 -7.08 14.21
N GLU A 103 1.99 -6.48 15.22
CA GLU A 103 1.01 -7.17 16.05
C GLU A 103 -0.26 -7.50 15.28
N ILE A 104 -0.68 -6.61 14.40
CA ILE A 104 -1.81 -6.86 13.51
C ILE A 104 -1.50 -8.01 12.56
N ALA A 105 -0.33 -7.97 11.92
CA ALA A 105 0.08 -9.02 10.98
C ALA A 105 0.15 -10.40 11.65
N LYS A 106 0.60 -10.46 12.90
CA LYS A 106 0.68 -11.72 13.65
C LYS A 106 -0.67 -12.38 13.84
N LYS A 107 -1.74 -11.62 13.94
CA LYS A 107 -3.11 -12.16 14.04
C LYS A 107 -3.50 -13.00 12.83
N PHE A 108 -2.85 -12.77 11.71
CA PHE A 108 -3.11 -13.47 10.45
C PHE A 108 -1.94 -14.38 10.05
N GLY A 109 -1.03 -14.65 10.98
CA GLY A 109 0.10 -15.55 10.73
C GLY A 109 1.30 -14.89 10.05
N GLY A 110 1.30 -13.59 9.91
CA GLY A 110 2.41 -12.84 9.32
C GLY A 110 3.35 -12.22 10.34
N GLY A 111 3.99 -11.15 9.98
CA GLY A 111 4.93 -10.44 10.85
C GLY A 111 5.60 -9.28 10.16
N GLY A 112 6.61 -8.74 10.80
CA GLY A 112 7.38 -7.61 10.28
C GLY A 112 7.84 -6.70 11.40
N HIS A 113 7.86 -5.42 11.10
CA HIS A 113 8.28 -4.37 12.02
C HIS A 113 7.10 -3.51 12.44
N LYS A 114 7.30 -2.74 13.50
CA LYS A 114 6.25 -1.88 14.06
C LYS A 114 5.55 -1.02 13.01
N LYS A 115 6.31 -0.47 12.05
CA LYS A 115 5.76 0.46 11.04
C LYS A 115 5.59 -0.16 9.66
N ALA A 116 6.05 -1.38 9.45
CA ALA A 116 5.95 -2.08 8.17
C ALA A 116 5.88 -3.58 8.40
N ALA A 117 4.78 -4.18 8.10
CA ALA A 117 4.55 -5.60 8.28
C ALA A 117 3.67 -6.14 7.16
N GLY A 118 3.44 -7.43 7.16
CA GLY A 118 2.59 -8.04 6.15
C GLY A 118 2.17 -9.45 6.50
N PHE A 119 1.16 -9.92 5.79
CA PHE A 119 0.66 -11.27 5.92
C PHE A 119 0.02 -11.70 4.59
N THR A 120 -0.34 -12.97 4.52
CA THR A 120 -1.01 -13.51 3.35
C THR A 120 -2.33 -14.14 3.76
N LEU A 121 -3.29 -14.11 2.83
CA LEU A 121 -4.58 -14.79 2.98
C LEU A 121 -4.72 -15.82 1.86
N PRO A 122 -5.55 -16.88 2.06
CA PRO A 122 -5.87 -17.79 0.96
C PRO A 122 -6.42 -17.05 -0.25
N GLY A 123 -6.16 -17.56 -1.46
CA GLY A 123 -6.57 -16.88 -2.68
C GLY A 123 -8.06 -16.71 -2.88
N ASP A 124 -8.88 -17.49 -2.17
CA ASP A 124 -10.33 -17.37 -2.17
C ASP A 124 -10.87 -16.46 -1.08
N ALA A 125 -10.01 -15.90 -0.25
CA ALA A 125 -10.40 -14.95 0.79
C ALA A 125 -10.60 -13.55 0.20
N HIS A 126 -11.55 -12.82 0.78
CA HIS A 126 -11.74 -11.41 0.47
C HIS A 126 -11.09 -10.56 1.56
N VAL A 127 -10.28 -9.59 1.15
CA VAL A 127 -9.62 -8.70 2.11
C VAL A 127 -10.64 -7.94 2.96
N ASP A 128 -11.81 -7.66 2.42
CA ASP A 128 -12.87 -6.95 3.15
C ASP A 128 -13.39 -7.70 4.36
N ASP A 129 -13.22 -9.01 4.42
CA ASP A 129 -13.71 -9.82 5.53
C ASP A 129 -12.94 -9.63 6.82
N ILE A 130 -11.75 -9.03 6.77
CA ILE A 130 -10.95 -8.78 7.97
C ILE A 130 -11.38 -7.52 8.73
N PHE A 131 -12.13 -6.63 8.08
CA PHE A 131 -12.52 -5.34 8.66
C PHE A 131 -13.78 -5.45 9.52
N ASP A 132 -13.95 -4.46 10.39
CA ASP A 132 -15.14 -4.36 11.20
C ASP A 132 -16.38 -4.21 10.31
N ALA A 133 -17.50 -4.74 10.78
CA ALA A 133 -18.77 -4.57 10.10
C ALA A 133 -19.14 -3.09 10.05
N GLU A 134 -19.66 -2.66 8.91
CA GLU A 134 -20.18 -1.29 8.79
C GLU A 134 -21.43 -1.15 9.67
N HIS A 135 -21.64 0.04 10.22
CA HIS A 135 -22.80 0.30 11.07
C HIS A 135 -24.07 0.23 10.26
N ASP A 136 -24.91 -0.72 10.61
CA ASP A 136 -26.13 -1.03 9.86
C ASP A 136 -27.09 0.14 9.72
N ASP A 137 -27.18 0.99 10.75
CA ASP A 137 -28.15 2.10 10.78
C ASP A 137 -27.83 3.19 9.75
N GLU A 138 -26.58 3.57 9.65
CA GLU A 138 -26.15 4.57 8.67
C GLU A 138 -26.19 4.02 7.25
N ASP A 139 -25.79 2.80 7.09
CA ASP A 139 -25.76 2.15 5.79
C ASP A 139 -27.15 1.93 5.22
N LEU A 140 -28.10 1.58 6.04
CA LEU A 140 -29.48 1.40 5.62
C LEU A 140 -30.07 2.69 5.05
N GLU A 141 -29.80 3.82 5.68
CA GLU A 141 -30.26 5.11 5.18
C GLU A 141 -29.61 5.47 3.85
N HIS A 142 -28.33 5.22 3.71
CA HIS A 142 -27.61 5.45 2.45
C HIS A 142 -28.08 4.54 1.34
N ARG A 143 -28.34 3.29 1.62
CA ARG A 143 -28.83 2.34 0.64
C ARG A 143 -30.22 2.70 0.09
N HIS A 144 -31.05 3.31 0.92
CA HIS A 144 -32.34 3.78 0.48
C HIS A 144 -32.27 4.99 -0.45
N HIS A 145 -31.21 5.77 -0.35
CA HIS A 145 -31.00 6.95 -1.15
C HIS A 145 -30.27 6.67 -2.47
N ILE A 146 -29.66 5.51 -2.62
CA ILE A 146 -28.93 5.13 -3.81
C ILE A 146 -29.69 4.05 -4.54
N PRO A 147 -30.43 4.41 -5.59
CA PRO A 147 -31.10 3.40 -6.41
C PRO A 147 -30.06 2.56 -7.14
N HIS A 148 -30.24 1.31 -7.10
CA HIS A 148 -29.36 0.36 -7.79
C HIS A 148 -29.97 -0.09 -9.10
#